data_7af8333aad1eed2b309019d8bb370183
#
_entry.id   7af8333aad1eed2b309019d8bb370183
#
_cell.length_a   1.000
_cell.length_b   1.000
_cell.length_c   1.000
_cell.angle_alpha   90.00
_cell.angle_beta   90.00
_cell.angle_gamma   90.00
#
_symmetry.space_group_name_H-M   'P 1'
#
loop_
_entity.id
_entity.type
_entity.pdbx_description
1 polymer ?
#
loop_
_entity_poly.entity_id
_entity_poly.type
_entity_poly.pdbx_seq_one_letter_code
_entity_poly.pdbx_strand_id
1 'polypeptide(L)'
;MRSATISRKTAETDIELTLNLDGTGESDISSGVGFLDHMLTLFARHGRFDLTLVCHGDTQVDDHHSVEDIGICLGRALNEALGDKRGICRYGDTTLPMDEALILTAIDLSGRSVLCFDLDVPTQKVGSFDTELVEEFFIALSANAGMTLHIRKLAGRNTHHIIEGCFKSFARSLRKAVAIDPAFADEVPSTKGVLA
;
A
#
# COMPACT_ATOMS: atom_id res chain seq x y z
N MET A 1 3.20 8.97 -18.06
CA MET A 1 3.32 7.73 -17.26
C MET A 1 3.70 8.14 -15.84
N ARG A 2 2.87 7.81 -14.86
CA ARG A 2 3.09 8.18 -13.46
C ARG A 2 3.83 7.03 -12.77
N SER A 3 5.16 7.14 -12.75
CA SER A 3 6.03 6.11 -12.17
C SER A 3 7.17 6.73 -11.39
N ALA A 4 7.67 6.01 -10.39
CA ALA A 4 8.82 6.42 -9.59
C ALA A 4 9.67 5.21 -9.20
N THR A 5 10.97 5.44 -9.03
CA THR A 5 11.93 4.45 -8.55
C THR A 5 12.61 4.98 -7.30
N ILE A 6 12.54 4.21 -6.23
CA ILE A 6 13.15 4.52 -4.94
C ILE A 6 14.28 3.54 -4.68
N SER A 7 15.46 4.07 -4.38
CA SER A 7 16.58 3.31 -3.83
C SER A 7 16.83 3.78 -2.39
N ARG A 8 16.85 2.86 -1.44
CA ARG A 8 17.07 3.15 -0.01
C ARG A 8 18.00 2.10 0.58
N LYS A 9 19.10 2.59 1.13
CA LYS A 9 20.08 1.75 1.80
C LYS A 9 20.32 2.24 3.22
N THR A 10 20.25 1.33 4.18
CA THR A 10 20.57 1.53 5.59
C THR A 10 21.62 0.53 6.04
N ALA A 11 21.85 0.39 7.34
CA ALA A 11 22.66 -0.68 7.89
C ALA A 11 21.88 -2.02 7.94
N GLU A 12 20.56 -1.98 7.85
CA GLU A 12 19.65 -3.10 8.06
C GLU A 12 19.05 -3.62 6.75
N THR A 13 18.81 -2.72 5.78
CA THR A 13 18.16 -3.04 4.51
C THR A 13 18.83 -2.37 3.31
N ASP A 14 18.74 -3.02 2.13
CA ASP A 14 19.10 -2.46 0.83
C ASP A 14 17.95 -2.73 -0.13
N ILE A 15 17.23 -1.66 -0.54
CA ILE A 15 15.96 -1.75 -1.26
C ILE A 15 16.03 -0.96 -2.56
N GLU A 16 15.57 -1.61 -3.64
CA GLU A 16 15.23 -0.97 -4.90
C GLU A 16 13.77 -1.29 -5.23
N LEU A 17 12.95 -0.24 -5.42
CA LEU A 17 11.52 -0.36 -5.68
C LEU A 17 11.12 0.57 -6.81
N THR A 18 10.42 0.02 -7.82
CA THR A 18 9.79 0.80 -8.89
C THR A 18 8.29 0.57 -8.90
N LEU A 19 7.52 1.66 -8.84
CA LEU A 19 6.06 1.66 -8.93
C LEU A 19 5.60 2.42 -10.17
N ASN A 20 4.70 1.81 -10.97
CA ASN A 20 4.00 2.46 -12.07
C ASN A 20 2.49 2.45 -11.79
N LEU A 21 1.88 3.63 -11.63
CA LEU A 21 0.44 3.79 -11.35
C LEU A 21 -0.44 3.54 -12.59
N ASP A 22 0.14 3.68 -13.79
CA ASP A 22 -0.55 3.47 -15.07
C ASP A 22 -0.24 2.09 -15.67
N GLY A 23 0.00 1.10 -14.80
CA GLY A 23 0.38 -0.25 -15.17
C GLY A 23 -0.77 -1.18 -15.52
N THR A 24 -0.43 -2.45 -15.69
CA THR A 24 -1.36 -3.55 -16.04
C THR A 24 -1.52 -4.58 -14.92
N GLY A 25 -0.76 -4.45 -13.83
CA GLY A 25 -0.75 -5.36 -12.69
C GLY A 25 0.36 -6.40 -12.79
N GLU A 26 1.45 -6.07 -13.45
CA GLU A 26 2.66 -6.88 -13.52
C GLU A 26 3.48 -6.70 -12.24
N SER A 27 4.13 -7.76 -11.78
CA SER A 27 4.97 -7.68 -10.58
C SER A 27 6.17 -8.61 -10.65
N ASP A 28 7.31 -8.10 -10.13
CA ASP A 28 8.54 -8.87 -9.90
C ASP A 28 9.05 -8.48 -8.51
N ILE A 29 8.82 -9.36 -7.52
CA ILE A 29 8.95 -9.02 -6.10
C ILE A 29 9.79 -10.06 -5.38
N SER A 30 10.83 -9.59 -4.69
CA SER A 30 11.72 -10.36 -3.86
C SER A 30 12.08 -9.57 -2.60
N SER A 31 11.25 -9.63 -1.57
CA SER A 31 11.46 -8.92 -0.30
C SER A 31 12.29 -9.73 0.71
N GLY A 32 12.45 -11.03 0.49
CA GLY A 32 12.97 -11.98 1.49
C GLY A 32 11.90 -12.46 2.48
N VAL A 33 10.69 -11.90 2.44
CA VAL A 33 9.56 -12.22 3.33
C VAL A 33 8.40 -12.76 2.49
N GLY A 34 8.30 -14.09 2.36
CA GLY A 34 7.42 -14.73 1.39
C GLY A 34 5.93 -14.37 1.50
N PHE A 35 5.41 -14.13 2.72
CA PHE A 35 4.03 -13.69 2.89
C PHE A 35 3.82 -12.25 2.41
N LEU A 36 4.79 -11.36 2.65
CA LEU A 36 4.75 -10.00 2.13
C LEU A 36 4.83 -9.98 0.60
N ASP A 37 5.69 -10.82 -0.01
CA ASP A 37 5.79 -10.96 -1.47
C ASP A 37 4.43 -11.32 -2.08
N HIS A 38 3.72 -12.26 -1.45
CA HIS A 38 2.36 -12.62 -1.87
C HIS A 38 1.39 -11.43 -1.73
N MET A 39 1.40 -10.71 -0.61
CA MET A 39 0.53 -9.54 -0.40
C MET A 39 0.80 -8.41 -1.40
N LEU A 40 2.07 -8.12 -1.70
CA LEU A 40 2.45 -7.10 -2.68
C LEU A 40 2.13 -7.52 -4.12
N THR A 41 2.21 -8.80 -4.44
CA THR A 41 1.73 -9.34 -5.73
C THR A 41 0.22 -9.12 -5.89
N LEU A 42 -0.57 -9.34 -4.83
CA LEU A 42 -2.00 -9.03 -4.83
C LEU A 42 -2.26 -7.52 -4.96
N PHE A 43 -1.48 -6.70 -4.27
CA PHE A 43 -1.56 -5.24 -4.39
C PHE A 43 -1.35 -4.79 -5.85
N ALA A 44 -0.28 -5.24 -6.50
CA ALA A 44 0.01 -4.93 -7.89
C ALA A 44 -1.15 -5.39 -8.81
N ARG A 45 -1.57 -6.65 -8.67
CA ARG A 45 -2.60 -7.26 -9.53
C ARG A 45 -3.97 -6.58 -9.39
N HIS A 46 -4.44 -6.36 -8.17
CA HIS A 46 -5.76 -5.80 -7.90
C HIS A 46 -5.81 -4.28 -8.09
N GLY A 47 -4.68 -3.58 -7.86
CA GLY A 47 -4.52 -2.17 -8.15
C GLY A 47 -4.28 -1.86 -9.64
N ARG A 48 -3.89 -2.87 -10.43
CA ARG A 48 -3.39 -2.69 -11.81
C ARG A 48 -2.17 -1.78 -11.87
N PHE A 49 -1.37 -1.82 -10.82
CA PHE A 49 -0.06 -1.17 -10.75
C PHE A 49 1.01 -2.15 -11.23
N ASP A 50 2.08 -1.65 -11.86
CA ASP A 50 3.25 -2.49 -12.04
C ASP A 50 4.22 -2.22 -10.88
N LEU A 51 4.75 -3.28 -10.27
CA LEU A 51 5.62 -3.19 -9.10
C LEU A 51 6.83 -4.10 -9.25
N THR A 52 8.01 -3.50 -9.23
CA THR A 52 9.27 -4.25 -9.10
C THR A 52 9.89 -3.93 -7.75
N LEU A 53 10.30 -4.93 -7.00
CA LEU A 53 10.90 -4.79 -5.67
C LEU A 53 11.99 -5.84 -5.45
N VAL A 54 13.16 -5.37 -5.07
CA VAL A 54 14.22 -6.20 -4.48
C VAL A 54 14.58 -5.60 -3.11
N CYS A 55 14.60 -6.43 -2.09
CA CYS A 55 15.06 -6.07 -0.75
C CYS A 55 16.03 -7.12 -0.23
N HIS A 56 17.17 -6.66 0.28
CA HIS A 56 18.13 -7.43 1.04
C HIS A 56 18.15 -6.90 2.47
N GLY A 57 17.36 -7.51 3.35
CA GLY A 57 17.23 -7.12 4.75
C GLY A 57 17.90 -8.13 5.69
N ASP A 58 18.02 -7.74 6.95
CA ASP A 58 18.59 -8.53 8.04
C ASP A 58 17.57 -9.51 8.66
N THR A 59 16.90 -10.29 7.81
CA THR A 59 15.81 -11.24 8.20
C THR A 59 16.27 -12.33 9.19
N GLN A 60 17.57 -12.45 9.46
CA GLN A 60 18.10 -13.28 10.55
C GLN A 60 17.81 -12.68 11.94
N VAL A 61 17.46 -11.37 12.04
CA VAL A 61 16.95 -10.72 13.25
C VAL A 61 15.46 -11.03 13.37
N ASP A 62 14.69 -10.44 12.47
CA ASP A 62 13.27 -10.69 12.18
C ASP A 62 12.88 -10.01 10.86
N ASP A 63 11.60 -9.99 10.52
CA ASP A 63 11.12 -9.39 9.28
C ASP A 63 10.79 -7.89 9.42
N HIS A 64 10.89 -7.29 10.62
CA HIS A 64 10.38 -5.95 10.93
C HIS A 64 11.02 -4.88 10.05
N HIS A 65 12.36 -4.79 10.04
CA HIS A 65 13.08 -3.76 9.28
C HIS A 65 12.77 -3.82 7.79
N SER A 66 12.69 -5.04 7.22
CA SER A 66 12.34 -5.22 5.81
C SER A 66 10.92 -4.76 5.50
N VAL A 67 9.95 -5.12 6.35
CA VAL A 67 8.52 -4.79 6.14
C VAL A 67 8.28 -3.29 6.28
N GLU A 68 8.83 -2.66 7.32
CA GLU A 68 8.73 -1.20 7.54
C GLU A 68 9.38 -0.42 6.40
N ASP A 69 10.63 -0.75 6.05
CA ASP A 69 11.41 -0.03 5.05
C ASP A 69 10.82 -0.19 3.63
N ILE A 70 10.22 -1.33 3.30
CA ILE A 70 9.44 -1.51 2.07
C ILE A 70 8.20 -0.61 2.09
N GLY A 71 7.50 -0.51 3.22
CA GLY A 71 6.38 0.43 3.40
C GLY A 71 6.80 1.88 3.16
N ILE A 72 7.95 2.30 3.70
CA ILE A 72 8.56 3.63 3.45
C ILE A 72 8.81 3.83 1.95
N CYS A 73 9.47 2.87 1.29
CA CYS A 73 9.82 2.97 -0.12
C CYS A 73 8.57 3.03 -1.00
N LEU A 74 7.57 2.19 -0.74
CA LEU A 74 6.32 2.19 -1.51
C LEU A 74 5.53 3.49 -1.31
N GLY A 75 5.51 4.03 -0.07
CA GLY A 75 4.87 5.31 0.22
C GLY A 75 5.54 6.47 -0.53
N ARG A 76 6.86 6.53 -0.54
CA ARG A 76 7.63 7.53 -1.30
C ARG A 76 7.41 7.41 -2.80
N ALA A 77 7.48 6.18 -3.34
CA ALA A 77 7.24 5.93 -4.76
C ALA A 77 5.84 6.38 -5.18
N LEU A 78 4.82 6.11 -4.35
CA LEU A 78 3.46 6.58 -4.57
C LEU A 78 3.38 8.11 -4.60
N ASN A 79 3.97 8.79 -3.62
CA ASN A 79 3.96 10.25 -3.55
C ASN A 79 4.69 10.89 -4.74
N GLU A 80 5.84 10.36 -5.12
CA GLU A 80 6.62 10.84 -6.27
C GLU A 80 5.89 10.60 -7.60
N ALA A 81 5.29 9.41 -7.78
CA ALA A 81 4.53 9.08 -8.98
C ALA A 81 3.26 9.92 -9.16
N LEU A 82 2.64 10.36 -8.04
CA LEU A 82 1.48 11.24 -8.06
C LEU A 82 1.81 12.69 -8.46
N GLY A 83 3.05 13.12 -8.26
CA GLY A 83 3.49 14.49 -8.57
C GLY A 83 2.64 15.55 -7.86
N ASP A 84 2.10 16.49 -8.62
CA ASP A 84 1.28 17.59 -8.10
C ASP A 84 -0.19 17.22 -7.84
N LYS A 85 -0.54 15.94 -8.07
CA LYS A 85 -1.89 15.37 -7.81
C LYS A 85 -3.01 16.02 -8.64
N ARG A 86 -2.69 16.64 -9.81
CA ARG A 86 -3.71 17.18 -10.71
C ARG A 86 -4.55 16.07 -11.33
N GLY A 87 -5.83 16.34 -11.46
CA GLY A 87 -6.80 15.48 -12.12
C GLY A 87 -7.09 14.16 -11.43
N ILE A 88 -6.49 13.85 -10.27
CA ILE A 88 -6.81 12.59 -9.57
C ILE A 88 -8.20 12.65 -8.93
N CYS A 89 -8.86 11.50 -8.79
CA CYS A 89 -10.10 11.40 -8.01
C CYS A 89 -9.90 11.71 -6.53
N ARG A 90 -8.67 11.58 -6.00
CA ARG A 90 -8.26 11.86 -4.63
C ARG A 90 -8.81 10.87 -3.61
N TYR A 91 -10.10 10.55 -3.68
CA TYR A 91 -10.77 9.62 -2.75
C TYR A 91 -10.99 8.27 -3.39
N GLY A 92 -10.85 7.22 -2.60
CA GLY A 92 -11.18 5.87 -3.02
C GLY A 92 -11.56 5.02 -1.82
N ASP A 93 -12.61 4.22 -1.99
CA ASP A 93 -13.06 3.29 -0.97
C ASP A 93 -13.43 1.95 -1.60
N THR A 94 -13.30 0.90 -0.84
CA THR A 94 -13.70 -0.45 -1.26
C THR A 94 -14.08 -1.28 -0.04
N THR A 95 -15.24 -1.88 -0.08
CA THR A 95 -15.58 -3.01 0.79
C THR A 95 -15.42 -4.28 -0.03
N LEU A 96 -14.52 -5.19 0.40
CA LEU A 96 -14.13 -6.35 -0.38
C LEU A 96 -14.29 -7.64 0.44
N PRO A 97 -15.02 -8.64 -0.07
CA PRO A 97 -15.08 -9.95 0.52
C PRO A 97 -13.87 -10.81 0.11
N MET A 98 -13.34 -11.57 1.05
CA MET A 98 -12.40 -12.67 0.85
C MET A 98 -12.91 -13.86 1.64
N ASP A 99 -13.66 -14.75 0.99
CA ASP A 99 -14.45 -15.82 1.60
C ASP A 99 -15.33 -15.27 2.76
N GLU A 100 -15.06 -15.67 4.01
CA GLU A 100 -15.80 -15.22 5.19
C GLU A 100 -15.32 -13.86 5.73
N ALA A 101 -14.18 -13.35 5.23
CA ALA A 101 -13.67 -12.05 5.63
C ALA A 101 -14.28 -10.93 4.77
N LEU A 102 -14.59 -9.80 5.41
CA LEU A 102 -15.10 -8.60 4.77
C LEU A 102 -14.31 -7.41 5.28
N ILE A 103 -13.58 -6.74 4.38
CA ILE A 103 -12.68 -5.65 4.74
C ILE A 103 -13.12 -4.37 4.02
N LEU A 104 -13.16 -3.27 4.78
CA LEU A 104 -13.36 -1.92 4.27
C LEU A 104 -12.04 -1.17 4.29
N THR A 105 -11.74 -0.49 3.19
CA THR A 105 -10.62 0.45 3.08
C THR A 105 -11.10 1.75 2.47
N ALA A 106 -10.71 2.91 3.05
CA ALA A 106 -11.00 4.23 2.52
C ALA A 106 -9.74 5.11 2.55
N ILE A 107 -9.50 5.86 1.48
CA ILE A 107 -8.30 6.65 1.24
C ILE A 107 -8.66 8.09 0.91
N ASP A 108 -7.90 9.04 1.46
CA ASP A 108 -7.80 10.44 1.01
C ASP A 108 -6.33 10.79 0.75
N LEU A 109 -5.98 11.10 -0.50
CA LEU A 109 -4.63 11.50 -0.92
C LEU A 109 -4.39 12.99 -0.63
N SER A 110 -4.68 13.42 0.59
CA SER A 110 -4.72 14.83 1.01
C SER A 110 -3.36 15.47 1.29
N GLY A 111 -2.27 14.72 1.34
CA GLY A 111 -0.96 15.18 1.85
C GLY A 111 -0.80 14.98 3.38
N ARG A 112 -1.87 14.70 4.12
CA ARG A 112 -1.83 14.45 5.57
C ARG A 112 -1.76 12.97 5.87
N SER A 113 -0.78 12.60 6.68
CA SER A 113 -0.53 11.21 7.07
C SER A 113 -1.36 10.86 8.30
N VAL A 114 -2.41 10.07 8.11
CA VAL A 114 -3.24 9.52 9.19
C VAL A 114 -3.56 8.07 8.88
N LEU A 115 -3.24 7.15 9.79
CA LEU A 115 -3.69 5.77 9.72
C LEU A 115 -4.74 5.51 10.81
N CYS A 116 -5.90 5.00 10.41
CA CYS A 116 -6.91 4.43 11.31
C CYS A 116 -6.99 2.92 11.00
N PHE A 117 -6.32 2.13 11.82
CA PHE A 117 -6.18 0.69 11.63
C PHE A 117 -7.02 -0.07 12.65
N ASP A 118 -8.03 -0.79 12.18
CA ASP A 118 -8.96 -1.60 12.98
C ASP A 118 -9.09 -2.97 12.31
N LEU A 119 -7.95 -3.69 12.26
CA LEU A 119 -7.81 -5.00 11.64
C LEU A 119 -7.41 -6.03 12.71
N ASP A 120 -8.35 -6.33 13.62
CA ASP A 120 -8.13 -7.38 14.60
C ASP A 120 -8.01 -8.76 13.93
N VAL A 121 -6.86 -9.42 14.12
CA VAL A 121 -6.56 -10.74 13.57
C VAL A 121 -6.43 -11.80 14.67
N PRO A 122 -6.99 -13.01 14.48
CA PRO A 122 -7.05 -14.01 15.54
C PRO A 122 -5.73 -14.67 15.92
N THR A 123 -4.72 -14.64 15.03
CA THR A 123 -3.44 -15.33 15.24
C THR A 123 -2.27 -14.37 15.11
N GLN A 124 -1.21 -14.63 15.87
CA GLN A 124 0.01 -13.82 15.86
C GLN A 124 0.91 -14.11 14.64
N LYS A 125 0.69 -15.22 13.94
CA LYS A 125 1.50 -15.60 12.76
C LYS A 125 0.65 -16.19 11.64
N VAL A 126 1.11 -15.96 10.39
CA VAL A 126 0.71 -16.69 9.20
C VAL A 126 1.99 -17.26 8.58
N GLY A 127 2.17 -18.59 8.69
CA GLY A 127 3.48 -19.20 8.40
C GLY A 127 4.54 -18.68 9.37
N SER A 128 5.64 -18.13 8.85
CA SER A 128 6.69 -17.47 9.65
C SER A 128 6.42 -15.98 9.90
N PHE A 129 5.50 -15.36 9.17
CA PHE A 129 5.22 -13.91 9.20
C PHE A 129 4.45 -13.50 10.46
N ASP A 130 4.95 -12.52 11.20
CA ASP A 130 4.29 -11.92 12.35
C ASP A 130 3.19 -10.95 11.90
N THR A 131 1.96 -11.16 12.36
CA THR A 131 0.79 -10.41 11.86
C THR A 131 0.75 -8.96 12.30
N GLU A 132 1.47 -8.59 13.37
CA GLU A 132 1.65 -7.20 13.80
C GLU A 132 2.34 -6.34 12.73
N LEU A 133 3.18 -6.94 11.89
CA LEU A 133 3.92 -6.25 10.82
C LEU A 133 3.00 -5.71 9.72
N VAL A 134 1.76 -6.15 9.65
CA VAL A 134 0.77 -5.58 8.71
C VAL A 134 0.47 -4.13 9.08
N GLU A 135 0.29 -3.83 10.37
CA GLU A 135 0.06 -2.46 10.85
C GLU A 135 1.30 -1.59 10.61
N GLU A 136 2.51 -2.09 10.94
CA GLU A 136 3.78 -1.39 10.73
C GLU A 136 4.00 -1.03 9.25
N PHE A 137 3.69 -1.96 8.34
CA PHE A 137 3.73 -1.69 6.90
C PHE A 137 2.83 -0.52 6.52
N PHE A 138 1.57 -0.50 6.98
CA PHE A 138 0.63 0.57 6.64
C PHE A 138 0.92 1.88 7.34
N ILE A 139 1.51 1.88 8.55
CA ILE A 139 2.04 3.08 9.22
C ILE A 139 3.11 3.72 8.34
N ALA A 140 4.13 2.95 7.97
CA ALA A 140 5.24 3.41 7.15
C ALA A 140 4.77 3.92 5.78
N LEU A 141 3.89 3.16 5.12
CA LEU A 141 3.34 3.52 3.81
C LEU A 141 2.50 4.80 3.86
N SER A 142 1.54 4.91 4.79
CA SER A 142 0.66 6.08 4.88
C SER A 142 1.42 7.35 5.23
N ALA A 143 2.42 7.23 6.11
CA ALA A 143 3.30 8.34 6.51
C ALA A 143 4.08 8.90 5.33
N ASN A 144 4.66 8.03 4.50
CA ASN A 144 5.52 8.44 3.38
C ASN A 144 4.74 8.79 2.10
N ALA A 145 3.54 8.29 1.94
CA ALA A 145 2.64 8.67 0.84
C ALA A 145 1.87 9.97 1.08
N GLY A 146 1.83 10.47 2.32
CA GLY A 146 1.02 11.61 2.69
C GLY A 146 -0.47 11.36 2.49
N MET A 147 -0.98 10.21 2.95
CA MET A 147 -2.39 9.86 2.82
C MET A 147 -3.08 9.60 4.15
N THR A 148 -4.37 9.90 4.19
CA THR A 148 -5.26 9.39 5.22
C THR A 148 -5.78 8.03 4.77
N LEU A 149 -5.59 7.01 5.61
CA LEU A 149 -5.95 5.63 5.31
C LEU A 149 -6.77 5.05 6.47
N HIS A 150 -7.98 4.57 6.18
CA HIS A 150 -8.79 3.78 7.08
C HIS A 150 -8.85 2.34 6.60
N ILE A 151 -8.58 1.40 7.50
CA ILE A 151 -8.70 -0.04 7.28
C ILE A 151 -9.54 -0.61 8.40
N ARG A 152 -10.63 -1.30 8.07
CA ARG A 152 -11.53 -1.91 9.06
C ARG A 152 -11.94 -3.31 8.67
N LYS A 153 -11.81 -4.24 9.62
CA LYS A 153 -12.42 -5.56 9.50
C LYS A 153 -13.91 -5.47 9.88
N LEU A 154 -14.78 -5.79 8.95
CA LEU A 154 -16.23 -5.86 9.19
C LEU A 154 -16.68 -7.28 9.57
N ALA A 155 -16.00 -8.30 9.04
CA ALA A 155 -16.17 -9.71 9.36
C ALA A 155 -14.89 -10.49 9.05
N GLY A 156 -14.76 -11.69 9.57
CA GLY A 156 -13.67 -12.60 9.26
C GLY A 156 -13.07 -13.28 10.50
N ARG A 157 -12.60 -14.51 10.29
CA ARG A 157 -12.00 -15.35 11.35
C ARG A 157 -10.69 -16.03 10.94
N ASN A 158 -10.40 -16.10 9.65
CA ASN A 158 -9.14 -16.63 9.14
C ASN A 158 -8.17 -15.46 8.94
N THR A 159 -7.05 -15.46 9.66
CA THR A 159 -6.05 -14.38 9.63
C THR A 159 -5.50 -14.14 8.22
N HIS A 160 -5.21 -15.19 7.46
CA HIS A 160 -4.74 -15.07 6.08
C HIS A 160 -5.79 -14.34 5.21
N HIS A 161 -7.06 -14.77 5.26
CA HIS A 161 -8.15 -14.14 4.48
C HIS A 161 -8.36 -12.68 4.87
N ILE A 162 -8.25 -12.35 6.17
CA ILE A 162 -8.38 -10.97 6.67
C ILE A 162 -7.26 -10.10 6.09
N ILE A 163 -6.00 -10.54 6.18
CA ILE A 163 -4.85 -9.77 5.69
C ILE A 163 -4.88 -9.68 4.16
N GLU A 164 -5.16 -10.78 3.47
CA GLU A 164 -5.29 -10.78 2.00
C GLU A 164 -6.42 -9.85 1.54
N GLY A 165 -7.58 -9.89 2.21
CA GLY A 165 -8.70 -8.97 1.99
C GLY A 165 -8.28 -7.51 2.21
N CYS A 166 -7.43 -7.23 3.19
CA CYS A 166 -6.88 -5.90 3.47
C CYS A 166 -6.05 -5.39 2.27
N PHE A 167 -5.04 -6.14 1.81
CA PHE A 167 -4.20 -5.71 0.70
C PHE A 167 -4.99 -5.57 -0.61
N LYS A 168 -5.93 -6.46 -0.89
CA LYS A 168 -6.81 -6.37 -2.07
C LYS A 168 -7.73 -5.15 -2.02
N SER A 169 -8.38 -4.89 -0.88
CA SER A 169 -9.27 -3.73 -0.72
C SER A 169 -8.49 -2.42 -0.80
N PHE A 170 -7.31 -2.36 -0.16
CA PHE A 170 -6.39 -1.22 -0.25
C PHE A 170 -5.99 -0.94 -1.70
N ALA A 171 -5.53 -1.96 -2.43
CA ALA A 171 -5.12 -1.81 -3.83
C ALA A 171 -6.26 -1.25 -4.71
N ARG A 172 -7.48 -1.75 -4.53
CA ARG A 172 -8.65 -1.28 -5.29
C ARG A 172 -9.09 0.14 -4.90
N SER A 173 -9.01 0.48 -3.62
CA SER A 173 -9.28 1.84 -3.13
C SER A 173 -8.25 2.82 -3.68
N LEU A 174 -6.97 2.45 -3.64
CA LEU A 174 -5.89 3.27 -4.17
C LEU A 174 -6.03 3.48 -5.68
N ARG A 175 -6.39 2.43 -6.44
CA ARG A 175 -6.65 2.55 -7.88
C ARG A 175 -7.72 3.59 -8.18
N LYS A 176 -8.81 3.63 -7.39
CA LYS A 176 -9.86 4.65 -7.54
C LYS A 176 -9.32 6.05 -7.22
N ALA A 177 -8.59 6.17 -6.10
CA ALA A 177 -8.08 7.46 -5.63
C ALA A 177 -7.08 8.11 -6.61
N VAL A 178 -6.21 7.28 -7.25
CA VAL A 178 -5.21 7.76 -8.22
C VAL A 178 -5.75 7.90 -9.64
N ALA A 179 -6.96 7.42 -9.92
CA ALA A 179 -7.55 7.53 -11.26
C ALA A 179 -7.67 9.00 -11.68
N ILE A 180 -7.37 9.28 -12.96
CA ILE A 180 -7.56 10.61 -13.53
C ILE A 180 -9.01 10.78 -13.92
N ASP A 181 -9.64 11.84 -13.43
CA ASP A 181 -10.96 12.29 -13.90
C ASP A 181 -10.78 13.19 -15.14
N PRO A 182 -11.16 12.72 -16.32
CA PRO A 182 -10.93 13.50 -17.56
C PRO A 182 -11.70 14.81 -17.61
N ALA A 183 -12.78 14.95 -16.82
CA ALA A 183 -13.55 16.19 -16.75
C ALA A 183 -12.84 17.30 -15.96
N PHE A 184 -11.89 16.93 -15.09
CA PHE A 184 -11.17 17.84 -14.19
C PHE A 184 -9.64 17.62 -14.23
N ALA A 185 -9.11 17.14 -15.36
CA ALA A 185 -7.72 16.69 -15.48
C ALA A 185 -6.67 17.75 -15.11
N ASP A 186 -6.98 19.04 -15.30
CA ASP A 186 -6.08 20.17 -15.01
C ASP A 186 -6.30 20.81 -13.64
N GLU A 187 -7.23 20.27 -12.84
CA GLU A 187 -7.57 20.82 -11.52
C GLU A 187 -6.90 20.03 -10.40
N VAL A 188 -6.48 20.73 -9.33
CA VAL A 188 -6.16 20.10 -8.06
C VAL A 188 -7.47 19.89 -7.31
N PRO A 189 -7.83 18.64 -6.90
CA PRO A 189 -9.12 18.33 -6.28
C PRO A 189 -9.17 18.81 -4.81
N SER A 190 -9.04 20.12 -4.61
CA SER A 190 -9.00 20.77 -3.29
C SER A 190 -9.51 22.21 -3.38
N THR A 191 -10.44 22.59 -2.49
CA THR A 191 -10.89 23.97 -2.36
C THR A 191 -9.78 24.93 -1.89
N LYS A 192 -8.65 24.39 -1.40
CA LYS A 192 -7.46 25.16 -1.03
C LYS A 192 -6.50 25.38 -2.20
N GLY A 193 -6.73 24.74 -3.36
CA GLY A 193 -5.85 24.79 -4.53
C GLY A 193 -4.56 23.98 -4.38
N VAL A 194 -4.34 23.31 -3.24
CA VAL A 194 -3.18 22.47 -2.97
C VAL A 194 -3.59 21.21 -2.19
N LEU A 195 -2.79 20.14 -2.33
CA LEU A 195 -2.82 18.91 -1.56
C LEU A 195 -1.42 18.67 -0.96
N ALA A 196 -1.17 19.27 0.20
CA ALA A 196 0.10 19.24 0.92
C ALA A 196 -0.15 19.05 2.42
#